data_90d26800a7c02094a3a2678a6f520ff9
#
_entry.id   90d26800a7c02094a3a2678a6f520ff9
#
_cell.length_a   1.000
_cell.length_b   1.000
_cell.length_c   1.000
_cell.angle_alpha   90.00
_cell.angle_beta   90.00
_cell.angle_gamma   90.00
#
_symmetry.space_group_name_H-M   'P 1'
#
loop_
_entity.id
_entity.type
_entity.pdbx_description
1 polymer ?
#
loop_
_entity_poly.entity_id
_entity_poly.type
_entity_poly.pdbx_seq_one_letter_code
_entity_poly.pdbx_strand_id
1 'polypeptide(L)'
;MEKTGNKASFVLSSGDQIQSTKKKSPNKAAWGSEIEYSGYLSPDVLKNLPVATTVGNHDADIENYLYHFNITNVCNLCYNGSVGGDYWFKHDNALFIMLNTQDTNVEEHKQFIEQTVAANKDCKWRIVTLHQDIYGSAEHSNEPEITNLRYQLAPIFEDNKVDVVLTGHDHAYSRTQILKGGHKTTEYTDDEFDPML
;
A
#
# COMPACT_ATOMS: atom_id res chain seq x y z
N MET A 1 17.83 1.17 12.06
CA MET A 1 17.32 2.03 13.16
C MET A 1 18.39 2.60 14.04
N GLU A 2 19.46 1.89 14.35
CA GLU A 2 20.60 2.47 15.10
C GLU A 2 21.28 3.66 14.41
N LYS A 3 21.22 3.74 13.08
CA LYS A 3 21.84 4.81 12.29
C LYS A 3 21.13 6.16 12.34
N THR A 4 19.87 6.22 12.74
CA THR A 4 19.11 7.47 12.77
C THR A 4 19.19 8.19 14.11
N GLY A 5 19.81 7.55 15.13
CA GLY A 5 20.00 8.13 16.47
C GLY A 5 18.70 8.48 17.18
N ASN A 6 17.53 8.15 16.60
CA ASN A 6 16.24 8.60 17.09
C ASN A 6 15.07 7.67 16.73
N LYS A 7 14.29 7.63 17.56
CA LYS A 7 12.97 7.13 17.95
C LYS A 7 12.01 7.15 16.76
N ALA A 8 11.96 6.03 16.03
CA ALA A 8 10.84 5.79 15.16
C ALA A 8 9.56 5.78 16.01
N SER A 9 8.49 6.39 15.53
CA SER A 9 7.19 6.38 16.20
C SER A 9 6.36 5.16 15.80
N PHE A 10 6.58 4.63 14.60
CA PHE A 10 5.94 3.45 14.05
C PHE A 10 6.73 2.91 12.85
N VAL A 11 6.31 1.76 12.34
CA VAL A 11 6.85 1.14 11.12
C VAL A 11 5.74 1.11 10.06
N LEU A 12 6.08 1.48 8.82
CA LEU A 12 5.23 1.24 7.65
C LEU A 12 5.74 0.02 6.88
N SER A 13 4.83 -0.81 6.44
CA SER A 13 5.11 -1.92 5.53
C SER A 13 4.14 -1.90 4.36
N SER A 14 4.68 -1.97 3.16
CA SER A 14 3.93 -1.91 1.89
C SER A 14 3.46 -3.28 1.38
N GLY A 15 3.17 -4.22 2.26
CA GLY A 15 2.65 -5.54 1.91
C GLY A 15 3.71 -6.64 1.87
N ASP A 16 3.27 -7.85 1.57
CA ASP A 16 4.08 -9.06 1.52
C ASP A 16 4.88 -9.30 2.81
N GLN A 17 4.18 -9.29 3.95
CA GLN A 17 4.76 -9.63 5.25
C GLN A 17 5.15 -11.11 5.33
N ILE A 18 4.57 -11.93 4.46
CA ILE A 18 4.84 -13.36 4.36
C ILE A 18 5.10 -13.76 2.90
N GLN A 19 5.68 -14.96 2.72
CA GLN A 19 5.95 -15.55 1.40
C GLN A 19 4.91 -16.61 1.02
N SER A 20 4.31 -17.30 1.99
CA SER A 20 3.40 -18.42 1.75
C SER A 20 1.99 -17.94 1.42
N THR A 21 1.45 -18.37 0.29
CA THR A 21 0.08 -18.10 -0.14
C THR A 21 -0.73 -19.40 -0.22
N LYS A 22 -2.06 -19.32 -0.06
CA LYS A 22 -2.96 -20.47 -0.28
C LYS A 22 -2.82 -21.06 -1.69
N LYS A 23 -2.61 -20.21 -2.69
CA LYS A 23 -2.45 -20.63 -4.09
C LYS A 23 -1.22 -21.53 -4.30
N LYS A 24 -0.12 -21.25 -3.59
CA LYS A 24 1.14 -22.00 -3.73
C LYS A 24 1.18 -23.28 -2.89
N SER A 25 0.44 -23.34 -1.79
CA SER A 25 0.48 -24.46 -0.85
C SER A 25 -0.83 -24.66 -0.07
N PRO A 26 -1.93 -25.06 -0.71
CA PRO A 26 -3.25 -25.11 -0.08
C PRO A 26 -3.31 -25.96 1.21
N ASN A 27 -2.44 -26.98 1.33
CA ASN A 27 -2.39 -27.85 2.51
C ASN A 27 -1.41 -27.38 3.61
N LYS A 28 -0.59 -26.35 3.33
CA LYS A 28 0.44 -25.85 4.25
C LYS A 28 0.24 -24.36 4.60
N ALA A 29 -0.65 -23.66 3.89
CA ALA A 29 -0.77 -22.23 3.98
C ALA A 29 -1.01 -21.72 5.42
N ALA A 30 -1.95 -22.32 6.15
CA ALA A 30 -2.26 -21.87 7.51
C ALA A 30 -1.07 -21.97 8.47
N TRP A 31 -0.34 -23.08 8.45
CA TRP A 31 0.83 -23.29 9.32
C TRP A 31 2.05 -22.50 8.85
N GLY A 32 2.26 -22.42 7.54
CA GLY A 32 3.37 -21.67 6.97
C GLY A 32 3.22 -20.17 7.27
N SER A 33 2.04 -19.62 7.06
CA SER A 33 1.77 -18.21 7.30
C SER A 33 1.91 -17.82 8.77
N GLU A 34 1.46 -18.65 9.71
CA GLU A 34 1.64 -18.37 11.15
C GLU A 34 3.13 -18.30 11.54
N ILE A 35 3.93 -19.23 11.03
CA ILE A 35 5.38 -19.23 11.29
C ILE A 35 6.03 -17.98 10.68
N GLU A 36 5.62 -17.59 9.48
CA GLU A 36 6.16 -16.44 8.78
C GLU A 36 5.74 -15.13 9.44
N TYR A 37 4.47 -14.96 9.83
CA TYR A 37 4.04 -13.79 10.61
C TYR A 37 4.74 -13.73 11.97
N SER A 38 4.89 -14.85 12.64
CA SER A 38 5.65 -14.92 13.89
C SER A 38 7.12 -14.50 13.67
N GLY A 39 7.72 -14.93 12.57
CA GLY A 39 9.05 -14.51 12.16
C GLY A 39 9.13 -13.03 11.84
N TYR A 40 8.19 -12.50 11.07
CA TYR A 40 8.09 -11.09 10.72
C TYR A 40 7.98 -10.20 11.99
N LEU A 41 7.17 -10.60 12.95
CA LEU A 41 6.94 -9.86 14.18
C LEU A 41 7.96 -10.13 15.30
N SER A 42 8.90 -11.07 15.09
CA SER A 42 9.87 -11.48 16.11
C SER A 42 10.91 -10.42 16.50
N PRO A 43 11.36 -9.49 15.62
CA PRO A 43 12.34 -8.48 15.98
C PRO A 43 11.89 -7.62 17.17
N ASP A 44 12.76 -7.41 18.14
CA ASP A 44 12.43 -6.67 19.38
C ASP A 44 11.92 -5.25 19.10
N VAL A 45 12.34 -4.65 18.01
CA VAL A 45 11.87 -3.32 17.60
C VAL A 45 10.37 -3.34 17.25
N LEU A 46 9.88 -4.41 16.63
CA LEU A 46 8.46 -4.54 16.25
C LEU A 46 7.57 -4.89 17.45
N LYS A 47 8.15 -5.36 18.56
CA LYS A 47 7.41 -5.56 19.81
C LYS A 47 7.11 -4.26 20.56
N ASN A 48 7.81 -3.18 20.20
CA ASN A 48 7.75 -1.90 20.91
C ASN A 48 7.29 -0.73 20.04
N LEU A 49 7.05 -0.95 18.76
CA LEU A 49 6.56 0.05 17.82
C LEU A 49 5.27 -0.43 17.15
N PRO A 50 4.27 0.44 16.99
CA PRO A 50 3.14 0.16 16.12
C PRO A 50 3.61 -0.16 14.71
N VAL A 51 2.96 -1.11 14.07
CA VAL A 51 3.22 -1.48 12.68
C VAL A 51 1.95 -1.21 11.86
N ALA A 52 2.06 -0.37 10.86
CA ALA A 52 1.01 -0.11 9.88
C ALA A 52 1.37 -0.84 8.59
N THR A 53 0.51 -1.75 8.16
CA THR A 53 0.75 -2.62 7.00
C THR A 53 -0.33 -2.41 5.96
N THR A 54 -0.01 -2.57 4.68
CA THR A 54 -1.00 -2.86 3.64
C THR A 54 -0.90 -4.32 3.21
N VAL A 55 -1.88 -4.80 2.49
CA VAL A 55 -1.95 -6.19 2.02
C VAL A 55 -1.17 -6.33 0.72
N GLY A 56 -0.23 -7.27 0.68
CA GLY A 56 0.44 -7.66 -0.55
C GLY A 56 -0.21 -8.91 -1.19
N ASN A 57 0.27 -9.29 -2.36
CA ASN A 57 -0.29 -10.46 -3.06
C ASN A 57 0.00 -11.78 -2.35
N HIS A 58 0.99 -11.82 -1.48
CA HIS A 58 1.28 -12.98 -0.63
C HIS A 58 0.40 -13.03 0.62
N ASP A 59 -0.14 -11.90 1.06
CA ASP A 59 -1.04 -11.80 2.22
C ASP A 59 -2.51 -11.96 1.85
N ALA A 60 -2.89 -11.65 0.61
CA ALA A 60 -4.28 -11.41 0.17
C ALA A 60 -5.24 -12.57 0.41
N ASP A 61 -4.77 -13.80 0.34
CA ASP A 61 -5.59 -15.00 0.51
C ASP A 61 -5.46 -15.61 1.92
N ILE A 62 -4.84 -14.90 2.87
CA ILE A 62 -4.51 -15.41 4.20
C ILE A 62 -5.40 -14.78 5.26
N GLU A 63 -6.45 -15.48 5.66
CA GLU A 63 -7.44 -14.99 6.65
C GLU A 63 -6.81 -14.57 7.99
N ASN A 64 -5.71 -15.21 8.38
CA ASN A 64 -5.04 -14.90 9.64
C ASN A 64 -4.25 -13.59 9.65
N TYR A 65 -4.12 -12.89 8.53
CA TYR A 65 -3.57 -11.53 8.50
C TYR A 65 -4.20 -10.63 9.58
N LEU A 66 -5.51 -10.64 9.69
CA LEU A 66 -6.24 -9.83 10.68
C LEU A 66 -6.06 -10.29 12.14
N TYR A 67 -5.49 -11.47 12.38
CA TYR A 67 -5.12 -11.88 13.73
C TYR A 67 -3.82 -11.25 14.21
N HIS A 68 -3.00 -10.79 13.26
CA HIS A 68 -1.69 -10.19 13.54
C HIS A 68 -1.69 -8.66 13.45
N PHE A 69 -2.56 -8.09 12.62
CA PHE A 69 -2.59 -6.65 12.35
C PHE A 69 -3.94 -6.05 12.70
N ASN A 70 -3.92 -5.14 13.67
CA ASN A 70 -5.12 -4.39 14.08
C ASN A 70 -5.20 -3.10 13.26
N ILE A 71 -6.02 -3.11 12.22
CA ILE A 71 -6.24 -1.95 11.36
C ILE A 71 -7.38 -1.08 11.89
N THR A 72 -7.23 0.23 11.83
CA THR A 72 -8.16 1.22 12.38
C THR A 72 -8.78 2.06 11.27
N ASN A 73 -9.97 2.64 11.53
CA ASN A 73 -10.64 3.51 10.55
C ASN A 73 -10.77 2.83 9.17
N VAL A 74 -11.17 1.57 9.18
CA VAL A 74 -11.31 0.76 7.97
C VAL A 74 -12.45 1.28 7.11
N CYS A 75 -12.28 1.20 5.80
CA CYS A 75 -13.32 1.50 4.83
C CYS A 75 -14.54 0.59 5.02
N ASN A 76 -15.70 1.20 5.27
CA ASN A 76 -16.95 0.46 5.36
C ASN A 76 -17.62 0.22 4.00
N LEU A 77 -17.15 0.90 2.97
CA LEU A 77 -17.68 0.81 1.60
C LEU A 77 -16.89 -0.17 0.73
N CYS A 78 -15.65 -0.44 1.13
CA CYS A 78 -14.74 -1.28 0.39
C CYS A 78 -14.96 -2.75 0.76
N TYR A 79 -15.69 -3.47 -0.07
CA TYR A 79 -15.78 -4.93 0.01
C TYR A 79 -15.08 -5.54 -1.18
N ASN A 80 -14.06 -6.27 -0.92
CA ASN A 80 -13.13 -6.75 -1.93
C ASN A 80 -12.92 -8.27 -1.92
N GLY A 81 -13.52 -8.99 -1.00
CA GLY A 81 -13.30 -10.43 -0.87
C GLY A 81 -11.86 -10.83 -0.50
N SER A 82 -10.98 -9.86 -0.33
CA SER A 82 -9.63 -10.08 0.19
C SER A 82 -9.53 -9.72 1.67
N VAL A 83 -8.46 -10.15 2.30
CA VAL A 83 -8.23 -9.88 3.72
C VAL A 83 -7.70 -8.46 3.90
N GLY A 84 -8.07 -7.82 4.98
CA GLY A 84 -7.67 -6.44 5.26
C GLY A 84 -8.69 -5.42 4.79
N GLY A 85 -8.28 -4.41 4.09
CA GLY A 85 -9.10 -3.33 3.57
C GLY A 85 -8.32 -2.02 3.53
N ASP A 86 -8.91 -1.01 2.93
CA ASP A 86 -8.39 0.33 3.01
C ASP A 86 -8.60 0.88 4.41
N TYR A 87 -7.61 1.58 4.94
CA TYR A 87 -7.72 2.23 6.24
C TYR A 87 -6.83 3.46 6.33
N TRP A 88 -7.01 4.27 7.35
CA TRP A 88 -6.20 5.45 7.57
C TRP A 88 -5.88 5.67 9.06
N PHE A 89 -4.82 6.43 9.29
CA PHE A 89 -4.48 6.96 10.60
C PHE A 89 -3.77 8.31 10.49
N LYS A 90 -3.69 9.02 11.60
CA LYS A 90 -2.92 10.27 11.69
C LYS A 90 -1.74 10.09 12.64
N HIS A 91 -0.64 10.74 12.28
CA HIS A 91 0.48 10.94 13.17
C HIS A 91 0.95 12.39 13.02
N ASP A 92 0.89 13.14 14.10
CA ASP A 92 1.08 14.59 14.10
C ASP A 92 0.19 15.29 13.05
N ASN A 93 0.80 15.98 12.10
CA ASN A 93 0.13 16.70 11.03
C ASN A 93 0.12 15.94 9.70
N ALA A 94 0.41 14.64 9.72
CA ALA A 94 0.39 13.77 8.55
C ALA A 94 -0.77 12.79 8.60
N LEU A 95 -1.46 12.67 7.48
CA LEU A 95 -2.49 11.67 7.20
C LEU A 95 -1.86 10.53 6.41
N PHE A 96 -1.97 9.32 6.92
CA PHE A 96 -1.54 8.10 6.28
C PHE A 96 -2.76 7.33 5.78
N ILE A 97 -2.79 7.04 4.49
CA ILE A 97 -3.86 6.31 3.82
C ILE A 97 -3.26 5.01 3.29
N MET A 98 -3.75 3.90 3.78
CA MET A 98 -3.27 2.56 3.46
C MET A 98 -4.29 1.91 2.53
N LEU A 99 -3.88 1.59 1.31
CA LEU A 99 -4.75 0.99 0.30
C LEU A 99 -4.46 -0.50 0.13
N ASN A 100 -5.50 -1.30 0.12
CA ASN A 100 -5.42 -2.72 -0.23
C ASN A 100 -5.68 -2.89 -1.74
N THR A 101 -4.67 -2.65 -2.55
CA THR A 101 -4.77 -2.73 -4.02
C THR A 101 -4.76 -4.16 -4.57
N GLN A 102 -4.89 -5.18 -3.73
CA GLN A 102 -5.34 -6.52 -4.14
C GLN A 102 -6.82 -6.51 -4.53
N ASP A 103 -7.58 -5.54 -4.03
CA ASP A 103 -8.83 -5.10 -4.63
C ASP A 103 -8.54 -4.18 -5.80
N THR A 104 -9.08 -4.51 -6.96
CA THR A 104 -8.92 -3.72 -8.19
C THR A 104 -10.06 -2.73 -8.44
N ASN A 105 -10.99 -2.59 -7.51
CA ASN A 105 -12.09 -1.62 -7.60
C ASN A 105 -11.62 -0.21 -7.25
N VAL A 106 -11.00 0.44 -8.20
CA VAL A 106 -10.43 1.79 -8.02
C VAL A 106 -11.46 2.84 -7.62
N GLU A 107 -12.73 2.68 -7.99
CA GLU A 107 -13.77 3.62 -7.59
C GLU A 107 -14.03 3.59 -6.07
N GLU A 108 -13.94 2.43 -5.43
CA GLU A 108 -14.02 2.32 -3.96
C GLU A 108 -12.83 3.00 -3.30
N HIS A 109 -11.60 2.75 -3.77
CA HIS A 109 -10.40 3.45 -3.30
C HIS A 109 -10.53 4.97 -3.43
N LYS A 110 -11.02 5.46 -4.58
CA LYS A 110 -11.25 6.88 -4.82
C LYS A 110 -12.20 7.47 -3.77
N GLN A 111 -13.37 6.86 -3.60
CA GLN A 111 -14.36 7.33 -2.62
C GLN A 111 -13.78 7.34 -1.20
N PHE A 112 -13.04 6.31 -0.85
CA PHE A 112 -12.37 6.24 0.45
C PHE A 112 -11.34 7.36 0.64
N ILE A 113 -10.47 7.59 -0.36
CA ILE A 113 -9.47 8.67 -0.32
C ILE A 113 -10.16 10.02 -0.18
N GLU A 114 -11.15 10.32 -1.01
CA GLU A 114 -11.88 11.60 -1.01
C GLU A 114 -12.55 11.86 0.35
N GLN A 115 -13.24 10.86 0.90
CA GLN A 115 -13.89 10.97 2.21
C GLN A 115 -12.87 11.16 3.34
N THR A 116 -11.79 10.40 3.30
CA THR A 116 -10.72 10.46 4.30
C THR A 116 -10.03 11.83 4.28
N VAL A 117 -9.68 12.33 3.12
CA VAL A 117 -9.07 13.66 2.96
C VAL A 117 -10.04 14.76 3.39
N ALA A 118 -11.31 14.65 3.01
CA ALA A 118 -12.33 15.63 3.41
C ALA A 118 -12.55 15.67 4.93
N ALA A 119 -12.43 14.54 5.61
CA ALA A 119 -12.56 14.46 7.07
C ALA A 119 -11.30 14.92 7.83
N ASN A 120 -10.14 15.01 7.17
CA ASN A 120 -8.84 15.29 7.79
C ASN A 120 -8.12 16.50 7.16
N LYS A 121 -8.86 17.60 6.95
CA LYS A 121 -8.33 18.82 6.31
C LYS A 121 -7.26 19.55 7.12
N ASP A 122 -7.17 19.25 8.39
CA ASP A 122 -6.18 19.77 9.32
C ASP A 122 -4.77 19.16 9.10
N CYS A 123 -4.68 18.04 8.43
CA CYS A 123 -3.38 17.42 8.09
C CYS A 123 -2.70 18.19 6.96
N LYS A 124 -1.41 18.49 7.18
CA LYS A 124 -0.55 19.14 6.21
C LYS A 124 -0.06 18.17 5.13
N TRP A 125 0.30 16.96 5.54
CA TRP A 125 0.89 15.95 4.67
C TRP A 125 -0.08 14.81 4.44
N ARG A 126 -0.12 14.29 3.22
CA ARG A 126 -0.92 13.13 2.80
C ARG A 126 0.00 12.09 2.20
N ILE A 127 0.09 10.96 2.84
CA ILE A 127 0.98 9.86 2.49
C ILE A 127 0.10 8.65 2.19
N VAL A 128 0.20 8.13 0.99
CA VAL A 128 -0.47 6.90 0.58
C VAL A 128 0.52 5.75 0.60
N THR A 129 0.09 4.59 1.06
CA THR A 129 0.86 3.34 0.96
C THR A 129 -0.01 2.28 0.29
N LEU A 130 0.53 1.64 -0.72
CA LEU A 130 -0.08 0.50 -1.42
C LEU A 130 0.99 -0.53 -1.76
N HIS A 131 0.56 -1.72 -2.16
CA HIS A 131 1.53 -2.79 -2.41
C HIS A 131 2.16 -2.69 -3.79
N GLN A 132 1.36 -2.61 -4.85
CA GLN A 132 1.85 -2.63 -6.23
C GLN A 132 2.72 -1.41 -6.52
N ASP A 133 3.87 -1.64 -7.15
CA ASP A 133 4.80 -0.57 -7.51
C ASP A 133 4.37 0.09 -8.82
N ILE A 134 3.44 1.04 -8.70
CA ILE A 134 2.85 1.73 -9.86
C ILE A 134 3.85 2.63 -10.62
N TYR A 135 5.02 2.91 -10.07
CA TYR A 135 6.13 3.61 -10.71
C TYR A 135 7.47 2.92 -10.43
N GLY A 136 7.44 1.60 -10.43
CA GLY A 136 8.61 0.77 -10.20
C GLY A 136 9.59 0.75 -11.36
N SER A 137 10.69 0.04 -11.14
CA SER A 137 11.79 -0.07 -12.11
C SER A 137 12.25 -1.52 -12.34
N ALA A 138 11.48 -2.50 -11.86
CA ALA A 138 11.82 -3.91 -12.00
C ALA A 138 10.73 -4.71 -12.73
N GLU A 139 10.70 -6.02 -12.54
CA GLU A 139 9.97 -6.97 -13.39
C GLU A 139 8.46 -6.71 -13.47
N HIS A 140 7.84 -6.35 -12.34
CA HIS A 140 6.38 -6.24 -12.26
C HIS A 140 5.82 -4.86 -12.65
N SER A 141 6.64 -3.82 -12.67
CA SER A 141 6.17 -2.44 -12.82
C SER A 141 5.45 -2.13 -14.15
N ASN A 142 5.66 -2.94 -15.17
CA ASN A 142 5.03 -2.80 -16.49
C ASN A 142 4.00 -3.90 -16.80
N GLU A 143 3.62 -4.70 -15.83
CA GLU A 143 2.51 -5.63 -16.00
C GLU A 143 1.21 -4.88 -16.29
N PRO A 144 0.32 -5.42 -17.14
CA PRO A 144 -0.91 -4.73 -17.54
C PRO A 144 -1.77 -4.29 -16.34
N GLU A 145 -1.80 -5.10 -15.29
CA GLU A 145 -2.53 -4.79 -14.05
C GLU A 145 -1.93 -3.59 -13.33
N ILE A 146 -0.62 -3.55 -13.18
CA ILE A 146 0.10 -2.44 -12.52
C ILE A 146 -0.02 -1.17 -13.32
N THR A 147 0.13 -1.28 -14.63
CA THR A 147 -0.05 -0.15 -15.56
C THR A 147 -1.47 0.42 -15.46
N ASN A 148 -2.49 -0.44 -15.42
CA ASN A 148 -3.88 -0.02 -15.27
C ASN A 148 -4.12 0.69 -13.93
N LEU A 149 -3.60 0.16 -12.83
CA LEU A 149 -3.66 0.81 -11.51
C LEU A 149 -3.00 2.19 -11.53
N ARG A 150 -1.82 2.31 -12.16
CA ARG A 150 -1.12 3.59 -12.32
C ARG A 150 -2.01 4.63 -12.97
N TYR A 151 -2.58 4.33 -14.12
CA TYR A 151 -3.43 5.27 -14.86
C TYR A 151 -4.69 5.69 -14.10
N GLN A 152 -5.22 4.82 -13.31
CA GLN A 152 -6.44 5.11 -12.54
C GLN A 152 -6.15 5.83 -11.23
N LEU A 153 -5.11 5.43 -10.49
CA LEU A 153 -4.81 5.97 -9.17
C LEU A 153 -4.05 7.30 -9.22
N ALA A 154 -3.14 7.50 -10.18
CA ALA A 154 -2.33 8.71 -10.24
C ALA A 154 -3.18 10.00 -10.30
N PRO A 155 -4.22 10.12 -11.14
CA PRO A 155 -5.12 11.29 -11.12
C PRO A 155 -5.83 11.48 -9.78
N ILE A 156 -6.24 10.38 -9.13
CA ILE A 156 -6.91 10.43 -7.83
C ILE A 156 -5.97 11.00 -6.76
N PHE A 157 -4.72 10.56 -6.78
CA PHE A 157 -3.70 11.07 -5.85
C PHE A 157 -3.41 12.55 -6.08
N GLU A 158 -3.33 12.99 -7.33
CA GLU A 158 -3.13 14.41 -7.66
C GLU A 158 -4.32 15.28 -7.22
N ASP A 159 -5.54 14.89 -7.56
CA ASP A 159 -6.77 15.61 -7.19
C ASP A 159 -6.90 15.75 -5.66
N ASN A 160 -6.47 14.73 -4.93
CA ASN A 160 -6.49 14.73 -3.47
C ASN A 160 -5.21 15.29 -2.84
N LYS A 161 -4.29 15.84 -3.65
CA LYS A 161 -3.02 16.46 -3.20
C LYS A 161 -2.21 15.52 -2.29
N VAL A 162 -2.03 14.29 -2.74
CA VAL A 162 -1.14 13.33 -2.09
C VAL A 162 0.31 13.79 -2.31
N ASP A 163 1.08 13.86 -1.24
CA ASP A 163 2.46 14.33 -1.28
C ASP A 163 3.47 13.22 -1.56
N VAL A 164 3.18 12.01 -1.04
CA VAL A 164 4.08 10.85 -1.14
C VAL A 164 3.26 9.58 -1.35
N VAL A 165 3.70 8.73 -2.26
CA VAL A 165 3.20 7.36 -2.43
C VAL A 165 4.34 6.39 -2.14
N LEU A 166 4.09 5.43 -1.24
CA LEU A 166 5.02 4.37 -0.86
C LEU A 166 4.50 3.05 -1.42
N THR A 167 5.37 2.31 -2.08
CA THR A 167 5.05 1.07 -2.79
C THR A 167 6.01 -0.06 -2.42
N GLY A 168 5.72 -1.27 -2.87
CA GLY A 168 6.53 -2.48 -2.69
C GLY A 168 6.54 -3.34 -3.95
N HIS A 169 6.34 -4.65 -3.80
CA HIS A 169 6.12 -5.64 -4.86
C HIS A 169 7.33 -5.93 -5.76
N ASP A 170 8.00 -4.93 -6.28
CA ASP A 170 9.04 -5.06 -7.30
C ASP A 170 10.42 -5.50 -6.75
N HIS A 171 10.56 -5.62 -5.42
CA HIS A 171 11.79 -5.99 -4.73
C HIS A 171 13.02 -5.15 -5.10
N ALA A 172 12.78 -3.95 -5.63
CA ALA A 172 13.79 -2.99 -6.02
C ALA A 172 13.54 -1.64 -5.36
N TYR A 173 14.61 -0.93 -5.03
CA TYR A 173 14.47 0.46 -4.60
C TYR A 173 14.43 1.36 -5.82
N SER A 174 13.32 2.07 -5.98
CA SER A 174 13.16 3.10 -6.98
C SER A 174 12.59 4.37 -6.36
N ARG A 175 12.81 5.50 -6.98
CA ARG A 175 12.23 6.77 -6.59
C ARG A 175 12.04 7.62 -7.84
N THR A 176 10.80 8.06 -8.04
CA THR A 176 10.49 9.01 -9.11
C THR A 176 11.03 10.40 -8.81
N GLN A 177 11.09 11.23 -9.81
CA GLN A 177 11.08 12.68 -9.62
C GLN A 177 9.71 13.12 -9.09
N ILE A 178 9.58 14.42 -8.76
CA ILE A 178 8.27 14.97 -8.39
C ILE A 178 7.39 14.93 -9.64
N LEU A 179 6.31 14.16 -9.56
CA LEU A 179 5.36 14.03 -10.66
C LEU A 179 4.30 15.13 -10.57
N LYS A 180 3.89 15.64 -11.73
CA LYS A 180 2.80 16.59 -11.88
C LYS A 180 2.14 16.38 -13.23
N GLY A 181 0.80 16.49 -13.26
CA GLY A 181 0.05 16.36 -14.52
C GLY A 181 -0.34 14.93 -14.83
N GLY A 182 -0.52 14.08 -13.83
CA GLY A 182 -1.11 12.74 -13.99
C GLY A 182 -2.55 12.81 -14.51
N HIS A 183 -2.75 13.54 -15.61
CA HIS A 183 -4.05 13.67 -16.21
C HIS A 183 -4.51 12.33 -16.74
N LYS A 184 -5.78 12.04 -16.48
CA LYS A 184 -6.49 10.95 -17.14
C LYS A 184 -6.49 11.22 -18.64
N THR A 185 -5.51 10.67 -19.36
CA THR A 185 -5.55 10.66 -20.82
C THR A 185 -6.29 9.40 -21.25
N THR A 186 -7.24 9.55 -22.15
CA THR A 186 -7.94 8.44 -22.80
C THR A 186 -7.16 7.87 -23.97
N GLU A 187 -6.10 8.56 -24.37
CA GLU A 187 -5.21 8.17 -25.45
C GLU A 187 -3.78 8.26 -24.94
N TYR A 188 -3.19 7.14 -24.69
CA TYR A 188 -1.79 7.01 -24.31
C TYR A 188 -1.01 6.44 -25.49
N THR A 189 0.03 7.12 -25.90
CA THR A 189 1.06 6.53 -26.74
C THR A 189 2.26 6.22 -25.87
N ASP A 190 2.92 5.10 -26.12
CA ASP A 190 4.13 4.69 -25.39
C ASP A 190 5.22 5.76 -25.39
N ASP A 191 5.19 6.66 -26.39
CA ASP A 191 6.13 7.76 -26.56
C ASP A 191 5.86 8.97 -25.62
N GLU A 192 4.65 9.06 -25.04
CA GLU A 192 4.26 10.14 -24.13
C GLU A 192 4.48 9.80 -22.65
N PHE A 193 4.68 8.52 -22.36
CA PHE A 193 4.94 8.05 -21.02
C PHE A 193 6.43 7.81 -20.81
N ASP A 194 7.09 8.76 -20.21
CA ASP A 194 8.43 8.55 -19.66
C ASP A 194 8.33 8.44 -18.14
N PRO A 195 8.43 7.23 -17.57
CA PRO A 195 8.38 7.02 -16.13
C PRO A 195 9.58 7.63 -15.40
N MET A 196 10.56 8.13 -16.14
CA MET A 196 11.77 8.75 -15.60
C MET A 196 11.71 10.28 -15.59
N LEU A 197 10.68 10.86 -16.20
CA LEU A 197 10.38 12.29 -16.14
C LEU A 197 9.41 12.59 -14.99
#